data_7adb2cfd9ad3531200df7e382036fd91
#
_entry.id   7adb2cfd9ad3531200df7e382036fd91
#
_cell.length_a   1.000
_cell.length_b   1.000
_cell.length_c   1.000
_cell.angle_alpha   90.00
_cell.angle_beta   90.00
_cell.angle_gamma   90.00
#
_symmetry.space_group_name_H-M   'P 1'
#
loop_
_entity.id
_entity.type
_entity.pdbx_description
1 polymer ?
#
loop_
_entity_poly.entity_id
_entity_poly.type
_entity_poly.pdbx_seq_one_letter_code
_entity_poly.pdbx_strand_id
1 'polypeptide(L)'
;MLRTQLYADPSNLFLHDLILESCRRHSGKTAVVDASCGRRLSYAEYGEAVEYLAHGLVSAGVKAGEIVAIFLPNSWEFCIAYHAITLAGGIPTLLNPTYREREIRYQLENSGAVILITDGPNIDGINLGGLPSLRRVYTTRRSAAGAEDFANLLRGATAATPRPEQLSTEALAALPYSSGTTGLPKGVMLSHYNLVANVYQLLGPNSVRMKRDDRILCFLPLYHIYGLNVVLNPGLIIGATTVLMPRFHVQQLFSLMTEEGVTMMPMVPPAMNALCQAAEAGEFPRNHKLEWVKCGAAPLPPELPRRFAGLTGIPVCQGYGMTEASPLTHVGYLDAELYRPDSIGHPVAQTECRVVLQGESDSSDAAAESSAGDASPGEPGELVMRGPQFMLGYWREPQATAVALRDGWFWSGDIVTRDREGFFRVVDRRKEMIKYKGFPVAPAEVEAVVLEHPAVRECGVVGRACAVAGEVPVAFVALRDGFVGCKKLEDELCAFVADRLTHYKQPREVRFVDSVPKTASGKILRRELRKLC
;
A
#
# COMPACT_ATOMS: atom_id res chain seq x y z
N MET A 1 -17.77 10.64 22.93
CA MET A 1 -17.15 9.46 23.56
C MET A 1 -16.11 8.76 22.65
N LEU A 2 -16.38 8.40 21.39
CA LEU A 2 -15.35 7.78 20.50
C LEU A 2 -14.10 8.63 20.30
N ARG A 3 -14.23 9.95 20.10
CA ARG A 3 -13.06 10.84 20.00
C ARG A 3 -12.17 10.83 21.24
N THR A 4 -12.71 10.66 22.43
CA THR A 4 -11.95 10.67 23.68
C THR A 4 -11.21 9.34 23.92
N GLN A 5 -11.72 8.21 23.41
CA GLN A 5 -11.04 6.90 23.48
C GLN A 5 -9.93 6.74 22.42
N LEU A 6 -10.03 7.39 21.26
CA LEU A 6 -8.99 7.45 20.24
C LEU A 6 -7.74 8.26 20.66
N TYR A 7 -7.78 8.88 21.85
CA TYR A 7 -6.61 9.52 22.47
C TYR A 7 -6.00 8.69 23.60
N ALA A 8 -6.49 7.45 23.83
CA ALA A 8 -5.84 6.52 24.74
C ALA A 8 -4.44 6.18 24.19
N ASP A 9 -3.50 6.00 25.09
CA ASP A 9 -2.15 5.57 24.73
C ASP A 9 -2.22 4.20 24.00
N PRO A 10 -1.76 4.09 22.76
CA PRO A 10 -1.80 2.84 22.01
C PRO A 10 -0.91 1.74 22.57
N SER A 11 -0.02 2.08 23.54
CA SER A 11 0.97 1.15 24.10
C SER A 11 0.40 -0.10 24.77
N ASN A 12 -0.88 -0.06 25.17
CA ASN A 12 -1.56 -1.16 25.86
C ASN A 12 -2.70 -1.78 25.05
N LEU A 13 -2.77 -1.52 23.74
CA LEU A 13 -3.89 -1.93 22.90
C LEU A 13 -3.47 -2.96 21.84
N PHE A 14 -4.17 -4.07 21.81
CA PHE A 14 -4.03 -5.05 20.74
C PHE A 14 -5.00 -4.75 19.60
N LEU A 15 -4.55 -4.94 18.35
CA LEU A 15 -5.38 -4.69 17.18
C LEU A 15 -6.67 -5.53 17.20
N HIS A 16 -6.58 -6.81 17.52
CA HIS A 16 -7.74 -7.71 17.58
C HIS A 16 -8.74 -7.32 18.68
N ASP A 17 -8.28 -6.76 19.80
CA ASP A 17 -9.18 -6.28 20.87
C ASP A 17 -10.02 -5.09 20.43
N LEU A 18 -9.41 -4.14 19.71
CA LEU A 18 -10.14 -3.00 19.14
C LEU A 18 -11.19 -3.45 18.13
N ILE A 19 -10.87 -4.45 17.31
CA ILE A 19 -11.83 -5.04 16.35
C ILE A 19 -12.99 -5.72 17.08
N LEU A 20 -12.70 -6.58 18.05
CA LEU A 20 -13.76 -7.30 18.80
C LEU A 20 -14.62 -6.36 19.64
N GLU A 21 -14.02 -5.31 20.22
CA GLU A 21 -14.76 -4.26 20.92
C GLU A 21 -15.74 -3.54 19.97
N SER A 22 -15.26 -3.21 18.75
CA SER A 22 -16.12 -2.63 17.72
C SER A 22 -17.22 -3.60 17.29
N CYS A 23 -16.93 -4.89 17.19
CA CYS A 23 -17.93 -5.93 16.87
C CYS A 23 -19.06 -5.99 17.92
N ARG A 24 -18.72 -5.92 19.18
CA ARG A 24 -19.71 -5.84 20.27
C ARG A 24 -20.53 -4.55 20.20
N ARG A 25 -19.89 -3.41 19.98
CA ARG A 25 -20.50 -2.07 19.96
C ARG A 25 -21.45 -1.85 18.78
N HIS A 26 -21.16 -2.45 17.64
CA HIS A 26 -21.90 -2.26 16.38
C HIS A 26 -22.58 -3.53 15.88
N SER A 27 -22.89 -4.47 16.75
CA SER A 27 -23.30 -5.85 16.49
C SER A 27 -24.31 -6.04 15.34
N GLY A 28 -25.34 -5.24 15.27
CA GLY A 28 -26.39 -5.32 14.23
C GLY A 28 -26.04 -4.66 12.91
N LYS A 29 -24.90 -3.95 12.81
CA LYS A 29 -24.49 -3.24 11.60
C LYS A 29 -23.69 -4.17 10.67
N THR A 30 -23.76 -3.95 9.36
CA THR A 30 -22.91 -4.66 8.40
C THR A 30 -21.45 -4.20 8.54
N ALA A 31 -20.55 -5.15 8.80
CA ALA A 31 -19.11 -4.93 8.86
C ALA A 31 -18.46 -5.07 7.47
N VAL A 32 -18.76 -6.17 6.79
CA VAL A 32 -18.15 -6.53 5.51
C VAL A 32 -19.20 -6.99 4.51
N VAL A 33 -19.06 -6.52 3.28
CA VAL A 33 -19.79 -7.01 2.10
C VAL A 33 -18.77 -7.57 1.12
N ASP A 34 -18.82 -8.85 0.80
CA ASP A 34 -17.97 -9.48 -0.21
C ASP A 34 -18.72 -9.54 -1.55
N ALA A 35 -18.37 -8.63 -2.45
CA ALA A 35 -19.02 -8.52 -3.76
C ALA A 35 -18.73 -9.72 -4.69
N SER A 36 -17.74 -10.56 -4.37
CA SER A 36 -17.41 -11.74 -5.19
C SER A 36 -18.40 -12.89 -5.03
N CYS A 37 -19.05 -12.99 -3.88
CA CYS A 37 -20.01 -14.05 -3.55
C CYS A 37 -21.33 -13.54 -2.95
N GLY A 38 -21.50 -12.22 -2.81
CA GLY A 38 -22.68 -11.60 -2.23
C GLY A 38 -22.82 -11.77 -0.71
N ARG A 39 -21.79 -12.33 -0.03
CA ARG A 39 -21.86 -12.54 1.41
C ARG A 39 -21.77 -11.22 2.15
N ARG A 40 -22.65 -11.09 3.15
CA ARG A 40 -22.66 -9.95 4.09
C ARG A 40 -22.44 -10.50 5.50
N LEU A 41 -21.56 -9.87 6.24
CA LEU A 41 -21.34 -10.16 7.65
C LEU A 41 -21.73 -8.93 8.47
N SER A 42 -22.59 -9.11 9.43
CA SER A 42 -22.76 -8.12 10.50
C SER A 42 -21.51 -8.07 11.37
N TYR A 43 -21.35 -7.03 12.17
CA TYR A 43 -20.28 -6.95 13.15
C TYR A 43 -20.32 -8.11 14.15
N ALA A 44 -21.51 -8.56 14.58
CA ALA A 44 -21.66 -9.72 15.43
C ALA A 44 -21.11 -10.98 14.76
N GLU A 45 -21.59 -11.30 13.54
CA GLU A 45 -21.12 -12.48 12.78
C GLU A 45 -19.62 -12.41 12.47
N TYR A 46 -19.10 -11.20 12.20
CA TYR A 46 -17.68 -11.00 11.97
C TYR A 46 -16.85 -11.34 13.22
N GLY A 47 -17.24 -10.81 14.38
CA GLY A 47 -16.57 -11.06 15.66
C GLY A 47 -16.60 -12.55 16.03
N GLU A 48 -17.77 -13.19 15.92
CA GLU A 48 -17.93 -14.64 16.16
C GLU A 48 -17.05 -15.48 15.22
N ALA A 49 -17.02 -15.14 13.92
CA ALA A 49 -16.18 -15.85 12.96
C ALA A 49 -14.69 -15.70 13.27
N VAL A 50 -14.23 -14.51 13.73
CA VAL A 50 -12.86 -14.27 14.17
C VAL A 50 -12.53 -15.12 15.39
N GLU A 51 -13.40 -15.16 16.41
CA GLU A 51 -13.20 -15.95 17.62
C GLU A 51 -13.18 -17.46 17.32
N TYR A 52 -14.12 -17.97 16.51
CA TYR A 52 -14.16 -19.38 16.10
C TYR A 52 -12.92 -19.78 15.33
N LEU A 53 -12.49 -18.95 14.37
CA LEU A 53 -11.30 -19.24 13.59
C LEU A 53 -10.02 -19.22 14.44
N ALA A 54 -9.91 -18.28 15.38
CA ALA A 54 -8.76 -18.23 16.30
C ALA A 54 -8.67 -19.50 17.16
N HIS A 55 -9.81 -19.97 17.68
CA HIS A 55 -9.88 -21.25 18.41
C HIS A 55 -9.47 -22.44 17.52
N GLY A 56 -9.99 -22.47 16.27
CA GLY A 56 -9.64 -23.51 15.29
C GLY A 56 -8.14 -23.53 14.96
N LEU A 57 -7.52 -22.36 14.82
CA LEU A 57 -6.07 -22.25 14.58
C LEU A 57 -5.25 -22.80 15.77
N VAL A 58 -5.61 -22.44 17.00
CA VAL A 58 -4.96 -23.00 18.20
C VAL A 58 -5.16 -24.51 18.28
N SER A 59 -6.36 -25.01 17.99
CA SER A 59 -6.66 -26.45 17.94
C SER A 59 -5.90 -27.17 16.82
N ALA A 60 -5.64 -26.49 15.71
CA ALA A 60 -4.78 -26.97 14.62
C ALA A 60 -3.29 -26.93 14.97
N GLY A 61 -2.94 -26.45 16.17
CA GLY A 61 -1.58 -26.47 16.72
C GLY A 61 -0.77 -25.20 16.44
N VAL A 62 -1.40 -24.06 16.12
CA VAL A 62 -0.73 -22.76 16.04
C VAL A 62 -0.35 -22.30 17.45
N LYS A 63 0.90 -21.96 17.62
CA LYS A 63 1.45 -21.43 18.88
C LYS A 63 1.68 -19.92 18.76
N ALA A 64 1.74 -19.25 19.90
CA ALA A 64 2.10 -17.82 19.93
C ALA A 64 3.45 -17.57 19.24
N GLY A 65 3.49 -16.54 18.38
CA GLY A 65 4.67 -16.20 17.59
C GLY A 65 4.88 -17.01 16.31
N GLU A 66 4.07 -18.06 16.05
CA GLU A 66 4.16 -18.80 14.79
C GLU A 66 3.48 -18.03 13.64
N ILE A 67 4.05 -18.19 12.44
CA ILE A 67 3.59 -17.47 11.26
C ILE A 67 2.55 -18.30 10.50
N VAL A 68 1.41 -17.67 10.19
CA VAL A 68 0.36 -18.23 9.36
C VAL A 68 0.25 -17.41 8.08
N ALA A 69 0.34 -18.07 6.94
CA ALA A 69 0.29 -17.44 5.62
C ALA A 69 -1.15 -17.32 5.11
N ILE A 70 -1.52 -16.15 4.59
CA ILE A 70 -2.79 -15.91 3.90
C ILE A 70 -2.47 -15.65 2.42
N PHE A 71 -2.99 -16.51 1.54
CA PHE A 71 -2.83 -16.42 0.09
C PHE A 71 -4.20 -16.37 -0.58
N LEU A 72 -4.92 -15.27 -0.33
CA LEU A 72 -6.31 -15.03 -0.77
C LEU A 72 -6.43 -13.66 -1.44
N PRO A 73 -7.35 -13.50 -2.41
CA PRO A 73 -7.78 -12.18 -2.85
C PRO A 73 -8.58 -11.48 -1.74
N ASN A 74 -9.01 -10.23 -1.99
CA ASN A 74 -9.95 -9.56 -1.11
C ASN A 74 -11.21 -10.41 -0.97
N SER A 75 -11.44 -10.94 0.21
CA SER A 75 -12.57 -11.79 0.55
C SER A 75 -12.90 -11.68 2.05
N TRP A 76 -14.10 -12.08 2.43
CA TRP A 76 -14.48 -12.11 3.84
C TRP A 76 -13.61 -13.09 4.64
N GLU A 77 -13.18 -14.20 4.01
CA GLU A 77 -12.27 -15.18 4.62
C GLU A 77 -10.90 -14.57 4.92
N PHE A 78 -10.37 -13.74 4.00
CA PHE A 78 -9.13 -12.99 4.25
C PHE A 78 -9.27 -12.12 5.51
N CYS A 79 -10.36 -11.36 5.60
CA CYS A 79 -10.59 -10.42 6.70
C CYS A 79 -10.63 -11.13 8.05
N ILE A 80 -11.44 -12.20 8.18
CA ILE A 80 -11.52 -12.93 9.44
C ILE A 80 -10.22 -13.69 9.77
N ALA A 81 -9.54 -14.25 8.75
CA ALA A 81 -8.29 -14.96 8.96
C ALA A 81 -7.20 -14.04 9.52
N TYR A 82 -7.07 -12.83 8.99
CA TYR A 82 -6.09 -11.88 9.48
C TYR A 82 -6.27 -11.57 10.97
N HIS A 83 -7.49 -11.26 11.41
CA HIS A 83 -7.75 -10.93 12.81
C HIS A 83 -7.75 -12.16 13.72
N ALA A 84 -8.18 -13.31 13.23
CA ALA A 84 -8.16 -14.57 13.99
C ALA A 84 -6.72 -15.05 14.27
N ILE A 85 -5.82 -14.91 13.30
CA ILE A 85 -4.41 -15.26 13.49
C ILE A 85 -3.80 -14.41 14.59
N THR A 86 -4.05 -13.08 14.58
CA THR A 86 -3.53 -12.18 15.62
C THR A 86 -4.16 -12.46 16.98
N LEU A 87 -5.44 -12.82 17.05
CA LEU A 87 -6.15 -13.21 18.29
C LEU A 87 -5.61 -14.51 18.86
N ALA A 88 -5.24 -15.47 18.01
CA ALA A 88 -4.59 -16.72 18.40
C ALA A 88 -3.13 -16.52 18.85
N GLY A 89 -2.60 -15.31 18.79
CA GLY A 89 -1.20 -14.98 19.08
C GLY A 89 -0.24 -15.32 17.95
N GLY A 90 -0.75 -15.72 16.78
CA GLY A 90 0.03 -15.96 15.57
C GLY A 90 0.35 -14.66 14.80
N ILE A 91 1.21 -14.78 13.82
CA ILE A 91 1.67 -13.67 12.99
C ILE A 91 1.21 -13.91 11.53
N PRO A 92 0.27 -13.11 10.99
CA PRO A 92 -0.13 -13.23 9.60
C PRO A 92 0.98 -12.75 8.66
N THR A 93 1.35 -13.57 7.66
CA THR A 93 2.11 -13.14 6.48
C THR A 93 1.21 -13.21 5.25
N LEU A 94 1.26 -12.17 4.40
CA LEU A 94 0.27 -11.92 3.37
C LEU A 94 0.91 -12.10 1.99
N LEU A 95 0.42 -13.07 1.21
CA LEU A 95 0.92 -13.34 -0.13
C LEU A 95 0.06 -12.65 -1.20
N ASN A 96 0.71 -12.14 -2.22
CA ASN A 96 0.02 -11.60 -3.39
C ASN A 96 -0.65 -12.73 -4.19
N PRO A 97 -1.98 -12.71 -4.42
CA PRO A 97 -2.70 -13.75 -5.16
C PRO A 97 -2.25 -13.96 -6.61
N THR A 98 -1.41 -13.07 -7.14
CA THR A 98 -0.83 -13.22 -8.48
C THR A 98 0.54 -13.89 -8.49
N TYR A 99 1.09 -14.25 -7.33
CA TYR A 99 2.37 -14.94 -7.23
C TYR A 99 2.34 -16.30 -7.90
N ARG A 100 3.50 -16.69 -8.43
CA ARG A 100 3.77 -18.00 -8.99
C ARG A 100 4.52 -18.87 -7.97
N GLU A 101 4.68 -20.15 -8.27
CA GLU A 101 5.30 -21.13 -7.38
C GLU A 101 6.60 -20.64 -6.73
N ARG A 102 7.52 -20.06 -7.53
CA ARG A 102 8.81 -19.56 -7.02
C ARG A 102 8.65 -18.52 -5.91
N GLU A 103 7.72 -17.57 -6.10
CA GLU A 103 7.48 -16.48 -5.16
C GLU A 103 6.75 -16.96 -3.92
N ILE A 104 5.78 -17.86 -4.09
CA ILE A 104 5.02 -18.48 -3.00
C ILE A 104 5.98 -19.28 -2.12
N ARG A 105 6.77 -20.17 -2.71
CA ARG A 105 7.75 -20.98 -1.98
C ARG A 105 8.76 -20.12 -1.25
N TYR A 106 9.31 -19.11 -1.92
CA TYR A 106 10.23 -18.16 -1.29
C TYR A 106 9.63 -17.52 -0.03
N GLN A 107 8.42 -16.97 -0.11
CA GLN A 107 7.82 -16.29 1.05
C GLN A 107 7.46 -17.26 2.16
N LEU A 108 6.95 -18.46 1.85
CA LEU A 108 6.63 -19.49 2.85
C LEU A 108 7.88 -19.98 3.56
N GLU A 109 8.97 -20.23 2.84
CA GLU A 109 10.25 -20.68 3.40
C GLU A 109 10.93 -19.58 4.22
N ASN A 110 11.05 -18.38 3.66
CA ASN A 110 11.69 -17.24 4.32
C ASN A 110 10.94 -16.83 5.59
N SER A 111 9.60 -16.78 5.55
CA SER A 111 8.80 -16.50 6.74
C SER A 111 8.86 -17.64 7.75
N GLY A 112 8.92 -18.89 7.30
CA GLY A 112 8.78 -20.06 8.15
C GLY A 112 7.32 -20.33 8.52
N ALA A 113 6.38 -19.99 7.61
CA ALA A 113 4.96 -20.20 7.84
C ALA A 113 4.61 -21.65 8.12
N VAL A 114 3.81 -21.88 9.15
CA VAL A 114 3.42 -23.24 9.62
C VAL A 114 2.08 -23.69 9.05
N ILE A 115 1.22 -22.74 8.69
CA ILE A 115 -0.08 -22.96 8.03
C ILE A 115 -0.19 -22.02 6.82
N LEU A 116 -0.81 -22.52 5.76
CA LEU A 116 -1.24 -21.73 4.61
C LEU A 116 -2.76 -21.76 4.50
N ILE A 117 -3.39 -20.59 4.50
CA ILE A 117 -4.83 -20.40 4.20
C ILE A 117 -4.91 -19.83 2.79
N THR A 118 -5.62 -20.55 1.88
CA THR A 118 -5.65 -20.20 0.46
C THR A 118 -6.97 -20.60 -0.18
N ASP A 119 -7.15 -20.31 -1.47
CA ASP A 119 -8.20 -20.91 -2.31
C ASP A 119 -7.57 -22.01 -3.17
N GLY A 120 -8.28 -23.11 -3.41
CA GLY A 120 -7.77 -24.25 -4.15
C GLY A 120 -7.12 -23.88 -5.49
N PRO A 121 -7.76 -23.05 -6.35
CA PRO A 121 -7.18 -22.61 -7.63
C PRO A 121 -5.86 -21.85 -7.50
N ASN A 122 -5.60 -21.22 -6.37
CA ASN A 122 -4.35 -20.47 -6.18
C ASN A 122 -3.13 -21.39 -6.03
N ILE A 123 -3.33 -22.64 -5.62
CA ILE A 123 -2.27 -23.62 -5.42
C ILE A 123 -2.35 -24.79 -6.39
N ASP A 124 -3.29 -24.76 -7.31
CA ASP A 124 -3.40 -25.80 -8.34
C ASP A 124 -2.13 -25.88 -9.20
N GLY A 125 -1.54 -27.07 -9.27
CA GLY A 125 -0.26 -27.29 -9.96
C GLY A 125 0.98 -26.75 -9.23
N ILE A 126 0.85 -26.20 -7.99
CA ILE A 126 1.98 -25.69 -7.22
C ILE A 126 2.51 -26.79 -6.29
N ASN A 127 3.80 -27.06 -6.38
CA ASN A 127 4.46 -27.99 -5.47
C ASN A 127 4.78 -27.30 -4.12
N LEU A 128 4.02 -27.63 -3.09
CA LEU A 128 4.25 -27.17 -1.71
C LEU A 128 5.09 -28.19 -0.90
N GLY A 129 5.47 -29.33 -1.46
CA GLY A 129 6.32 -30.32 -0.81
C GLY A 129 7.71 -29.78 -0.50
N GLY A 130 8.34 -30.31 0.58
CA GLY A 130 9.68 -29.93 0.99
C GLY A 130 9.82 -28.55 1.66
N LEU A 131 8.72 -27.89 2.02
CA LEU A 131 8.73 -26.69 2.86
C LEU A 131 8.83 -27.11 4.33
N PRO A 132 9.96 -26.86 5.03
CA PRO A 132 10.27 -27.54 6.30
C PRO A 132 9.33 -27.14 7.45
N SER A 133 8.78 -25.92 7.41
CA SER A 133 7.91 -25.39 8.46
C SER A 133 6.43 -25.63 8.20
N LEU A 134 6.02 -25.80 6.93
CA LEU A 134 4.62 -25.89 6.54
C LEU A 134 4.00 -27.23 6.95
N ARG A 135 3.07 -27.19 7.90
CA ARG A 135 2.43 -28.39 8.47
C ARG A 135 1.07 -28.68 7.85
N ARG A 136 0.29 -27.63 7.53
CA ARG A 136 -1.08 -27.77 7.04
C ARG A 136 -1.41 -26.68 6.00
N VAL A 137 -2.31 -27.04 5.10
CA VAL A 137 -2.89 -26.14 4.09
C VAL A 137 -4.40 -26.20 4.22
N TYR A 138 -5.06 -25.04 4.28
CA TYR A 138 -6.51 -24.93 4.33
C TYR A 138 -7.02 -24.17 3.09
N THR A 139 -8.09 -24.70 2.47
CA THR A 139 -8.71 -24.07 1.28
C THR A 139 -10.10 -23.57 1.59
N THR A 140 -10.42 -22.33 1.11
CA THR A 140 -11.65 -21.62 1.47
C THR A 140 -12.84 -21.97 0.57
N ARG A 141 -12.64 -22.17 -0.73
CA ARG A 141 -13.75 -22.30 -1.69
C ARG A 141 -13.73 -23.59 -2.49
N ARG A 142 -12.58 -23.99 -2.96
CA ARG A 142 -12.40 -25.24 -3.70
C ARG A 142 -11.31 -26.05 -3.02
N SER A 143 -11.55 -27.33 -2.91
CA SER A 143 -10.55 -28.27 -2.38
C SER A 143 -9.37 -28.38 -3.33
N ALA A 144 -8.20 -28.61 -2.77
CA ALA A 144 -6.99 -29.00 -3.49
C ALA A 144 -6.42 -30.29 -2.85
N ALA A 145 -5.69 -31.06 -3.63
CA ALA A 145 -5.07 -32.27 -3.14
C ALA A 145 -4.10 -31.96 -1.97
N GLY A 146 -4.23 -32.68 -0.85
CA GLY A 146 -3.42 -32.48 0.34
C GLY A 146 -3.79 -31.27 1.21
N ALA A 147 -4.88 -30.57 0.90
CA ALA A 147 -5.41 -29.48 1.70
C ALA A 147 -6.68 -29.90 2.47
N GLU A 148 -6.87 -29.29 3.61
CA GLU A 148 -8.08 -29.41 4.43
C GLU A 148 -9.09 -28.29 4.11
N ASP A 149 -10.38 -28.53 4.39
CA ASP A 149 -11.40 -27.49 4.24
C ASP A 149 -11.24 -26.42 5.34
N PHE A 150 -11.18 -25.15 4.96
CA PHE A 150 -11.15 -24.00 5.87
C PHE A 150 -12.35 -24.01 6.85
N ALA A 151 -13.52 -24.50 6.43
CA ALA A 151 -14.67 -24.64 7.30
C ALA A 151 -14.42 -25.52 8.53
N ASN A 152 -13.43 -26.41 8.50
CA ASN A 152 -13.05 -27.21 9.66
C ASN A 152 -12.48 -26.36 10.79
N LEU A 153 -11.78 -25.26 10.45
CA LEU A 153 -11.29 -24.31 11.45
C LEU A 153 -12.40 -23.50 12.13
N LEU A 154 -13.55 -23.40 11.50
CA LEU A 154 -14.73 -22.68 12.03
C LEU A 154 -15.66 -23.60 12.85
N ARG A 155 -15.39 -24.92 12.86
CA ARG A 155 -16.22 -25.89 13.58
C ARG A 155 -15.61 -26.22 14.95
N GLY A 156 -16.45 -26.32 15.96
CA GLY A 156 -16.06 -26.89 17.27
C GLY A 156 -15.52 -25.89 18.30
N ALA A 157 -15.77 -24.61 18.12
CA ALA A 157 -15.42 -23.63 19.14
C ALA A 157 -16.28 -23.80 20.40
N THR A 158 -15.67 -24.04 21.53
CA THR A 158 -16.26 -23.93 22.86
C THR A 158 -15.78 -22.66 23.56
N ALA A 159 -16.56 -22.17 24.44
CA ALA A 159 -16.74 -20.85 25.04
C ALA A 159 -15.55 -20.02 25.54
N ALA A 160 -14.32 -20.22 25.24
CA ALA A 160 -13.27 -19.25 25.55
C ALA A 160 -12.12 -19.36 24.56
N THR A 161 -11.87 -18.33 23.76
CA THR A 161 -10.67 -18.25 22.93
C THR A 161 -9.46 -18.17 23.85
N PRO A 162 -8.54 -19.16 23.82
CA PRO A 162 -7.33 -19.10 24.62
C PRO A 162 -6.47 -17.96 24.11
N ARG A 163 -6.42 -16.87 24.88
CA ARG A 163 -5.44 -15.80 24.67
C ARG A 163 -4.10 -16.27 25.26
N PRO A 164 -2.99 -16.07 24.54
CA PRO A 164 -1.69 -16.25 25.15
C PRO A 164 -1.55 -15.29 26.33
N GLU A 165 -1.34 -15.81 27.54
CA GLU A 165 -1.28 -15.02 28.79
C GLU A 165 -0.14 -13.99 28.82
N GLN A 166 0.80 -14.03 27.90
CA GLN A 166 2.03 -13.21 27.86
C GLN A 166 2.23 -12.47 26.53
N LEU A 167 1.18 -12.12 25.81
CA LEU A 167 1.33 -11.33 24.59
C LEU A 167 1.65 -9.86 24.96
N SER A 168 2.75 -9.33 24.41
CA SER A 168 3.09 -7.89 24.48
C SER A 168 2.54 -7.15 23.28
N THR A 169 2.18 -5.89 23.42
CA THR A 169 1.82 -5.02 22.28
C THR A 169 2.99 -4.76 21.35
N GLU A 170 4.23 -4.96 21.82
CA GLU A 170 5.45 -4.96 21.02
C GLU A 170 5.67 -6.28 20.26
N ALA A 171 4.87 -7.32 20.53
CA ALA A 171 4.92 -8.57 19.76
C ALA A 171 4.49 -8.32 18.32
N LEU A 172 5.05 -9.12 17.39
CA LEU A 172 4.69 -9.04 15.98
C LEU A 172 3.20 -9.34 15.76
N ALA A 173 2.54 -8.48 15.02
CA ALA A 173 1.13 -8.59 14.65
C ALA A 173 0.92 -8.73 13.14
N ALA A 174 1.95 -8.46 12.33
CA ALA A 174 1.95 -8.71 10.90
C ALA A 174 3.37 -8.81 10.35
N LEU A 175 3.52 -9.63 9.30
CA LEU A 175 4.75 -9.76 8.53
C LEU A 175 4.44 -9.59 7.02
N PRO A 176 4.03 -8.39 6.57
CA PRO A 176 3.88 -8.10 5.15
C PRO A 176 5.23 -8.07 4.46
N TYR A 177 5.27 -8.42 3.16
CA TYR A 177 6.48 -8.36 2.36
C TYR A 177 6.49 -7.12 1.48
N SER A 178 7.55 -6.31 1.59
CA SER A 178 7.78 -5.18 0.70
C SER A 178 8.65 -5.58 -0.47
N SER A 179 8.26 -5.17 -1.69
CA SER A 179 9.09 -5.33 -2.89
C SER A 179 10.24 -4.32 -2.84
N GLY A 180 11.31 -4.63 -2.13
CA GLY A 180 12.51 -3.79 -2.12
C GLY A 180 12.98 -3.43 -3.54
N THR A 181 13.60 -2.27 -3.70
CA THR A 181 14.09 -1.77 -5.01
C THR A 181 15.27 -2.58 -5.58
N THR A 182 15.88 -3.46 -4.78
CA THR A 182 17.19 -4.07 -5.10
C THR A 182 17.30 -5.58 -4.92
N GLY A 183 16.19 -6.32 -4.72
CA GLY A 183 16.32 -7.76 -4.48
C GLY A 183 15.00 -8.51 -4.32
N LEU A 184 15.05 -9.63 -3.63
CA LEU A 184 13.86 -10.38 -3.23
C LEU A 184 13.02 -9.56 -2.22
N PRO A 185 11.70 -9.77 -2.17
CA PRO A 185 10.85 -9.11 -1.20
C PRO A 185 11.30 -9.42 0.23
N LYS A 186 11.27 -8.41 1.12
CA LYS A 186 11.67 -8.53 2.52
C LYS A 186 10.45 -8.49 3.42
N GLY A 187 10.40 -9.35 4.43
CA GLY A 187 9.38 -9.32 5.47
C GLY A 187 9.57 -8.11 6.38
N VAL A 188 8.56 -7.28 6.51
CA VAL A 188 8.57 -6.10 7.40
C VAL A 188 7.93 -6.46 8.71
N MET A 189 8.66 -6.36 9.81
CA MET A 189 8.20 -6.71 11.15
C MET A 189 7.37 -5.58 11.76
N LEU A 190 6.04 -5.76 11.84
CA LEU A 190 5.12 -4.79 12.43
C LEU A 190 4.51 -5.34 13.71
N SER A 191 4.62 -4.59 14.82
CA SER A 191 4.01 -4.95 16.10
C SER A 191 2.54 -4.52 16.17
N HIS A 192 1.81 -5.03 17.17
CA HIS A 192 0.48 -4.50 17.50
C HIS A 192 0.52 -2.99 17.74
N TYR A 193 1.54 -2.54 18.50
CA TYR A 193 1.73 -1.12 18.78
C TYR A 193 1.88 -0.28 17.51
N ASN A 194 2.74 -0.72 16.56
CA ASN A 194 2.93 0.01 15.30
C ASN A 194 1.62 0.15 14.51
N LEU A 195 0.88 -0.95 14.35
CA LEU A 195 -0.38 -0.98 13.59
C LEU A 195 -1.47 -0.12 14.24
N VAL A 196 -1.66 -0.26 15.57
CA VAL A 196 -2.66 0.50 16.33
C VAL A 196 -2.32 1.99 16.35
N ALA A 197 -1.05 2.34 16.58
CA ALA A 197 -0.60 3.73 16.53
C ALA A 197 -0.93 4.38 15.19
N ASN A 198 -0.66 3.67 14.07
CA ASN A 198 -0.96 4.21 12.74
C ASN A 198 -2.46 4.32 12.47
N VAL A 199 -3.29 3.39 12.95
CA VAL A 199 -4.76 3.54 12.89
C VAL A 199 -5.21 4.79 13.65
N TYR A 200 -4.65 5.06 14.82
CA TYR A 200 -4.99 6.25 15.61
C TYR A 200 -4.52 7.55 14.95
N GLN A 201 -3.34 7.54 14.36
CA GLN A 201 -2.84 8.64 13.53
C GLN A 201 -3.77 8.92 12.34
N LEU A 202 -4.24 7.87 11.67
CA LEU A 202 -5.18 7.95 10.55
C LEU A 202 -6.55 8.52 10.96
N LEU A 203 -7.07 8.10 12.11
CA LEU A 203 -8.38 8.51 12.62
C LEU A 203 -8.33 9.82 13.43
N GLY A 204 -7.14 10.37 13.63
CA GLY A 204 -6.91 11.60 14.37
C GLY A 204 -7.51 12.86 13.73
N PRO A 205 -7.57 13.99 14.44
CA PRO A 205 -8.30 15.19 14.02
C PRO A 205 -7.74 15.86 12.76
N ASN A 206 -6.46 15.70 12.50
CA ASN A 206 -5.76 16.30 11.36
C ASN A 206 -5.50 15.30 10.22
N SER A 207 -6.28 14.24 10.15
CA SER A 207 -6.12 13.17 9.18
C SER A 207 -7.40 12.96 8.35
N VAL A 208 -7.59 11.76 7.84
CA VAL A 208 -8.74 11.43 6.99
C VAL A 208 -10.07 11.53 7.73
N ARG A 209 -11.11 12.00 7.05
CA ARG A 209 -12.44 12.22 7.63
C ARG A 209 -13.30 10.94 7.59
N MET A 210 -12.74 9.80 8.01
CA MET A 210 -13.55 8.57 8.09
C MET A 210 -14.63 8.69 9.17
N LYS A 211 -15.83 8.22 8.86
CA LYS A 211 -17.00 8.29 9.73
C LYS A 211 -17.53 6.87 10.00
N ARG A 212 -18.20 6.70 11.15
CA ARG A 212 -18.87 5.45 11.52
C ARG A 212 -19.83 4.93 10.45
N ASP A 213 -20.52 5.85 9.78
CA ASP A 213 -21.54 5.50 8.79
C ASP A 213 -21.00 5.44 7.36
N ASP A 214 -19.67 5.50 7.20
CA ASP A 214 -19.04 5.32 5.90
C ASP A 214 -19.25 3.91 5.36
N ARG A 215 -19.38 3.86 4.04
CA ARG A 215 -19.36 2.64 3.24
C ARG A 215 -18.15 2.73 2.31
N ILE A 216 -17.13 1.96 2.62
CA ILE A 216 -15.80 2.07 2.02
C ILE A 216 -15.64 1.00 0.95
N LEU A 217 -15.53 1.38 -0.31
CA LEU A 217 -15.26 0.41 -1.39
C LEU A 217 -13.77 0.09 -1.43
N CYS A 218 -13.42 -1.15 -1.13
CA CYS A 218 -12.06 -1.64 -1.07
C CYS A 218 -11.75 -2.61 -2.22
N PHE A 219 -11.19 -2.09 -3.32
CA PHE A 219 -10.56 -2.89 -4.37
C PHE A 219 -9.03 -2.94 -4.23
N LEU A 220 -8.47 -2.12 -3.33
CA LEU A 220 -7.04 -2.21 -3.02
C LEU A 220 -6.76 -3.56 -2.35
N PRO A 221 -5.66 -4.22 -2.75
CA PRO A 221 -5.35 -5.54 -2.20
C PRO A 221 -5.16 -5.50 -0.68
N LEU A 222 -5.86 -6.38 0.04
CA LEU A 222 -5.72 -6.52 1.50
C LEU A 222 -4.38 -7.17 1.89
N TYR A 223 -3.73 -7.90 0.98
CA TYR A 223 -2.37 -8.39 1.23
C TYR A 223 -1.33 -7.25 1.25
N HIS A 224 -1.69 -6.06 0.76
CA HIS A 224 -0.88 -4.86 0.86
C HIS A 224 -1.33 -4.02 2.06
N ILE A 225 -0.37 -3.53 2.83
CA ILE A 225 -0.62 -2.80 4.08
C ILE A 225 -1.54 -1.57 3.90
N TYR A 226 -1.62 -0.98 2.69
CA TYR A 226 -2.54 0.11 2.41
C TYR A 226 -4.00 -0.36 2.51
N GLY A 227 -4.38 -1.43 1.83
CA GLY A 227 -5.73 -2.00 1.94
C GLY A 227 -6.04 -2.47 3.36
N LEU A 228 -5.07 -3.04 4.01
CA LEU A 228 -5.22 -3.63 5.34
C LEU A 228 -5.35 -2.56 6.43
N ASN A 229 -4.34 -1.70 6.61
CA ASN A 229 -4.23 -0.82 7.79
C ASN A 229 -4.60 0.66 7.53
N VAL A 230 -5.01 1.00 6.31
CA VAL A 230 -5.61 2.31 5.99
C VAL A 230 -7.10 2.17 5.63
N VAL A 231 -7.57 0.96 5.34
CA VAL A 231 -8.96 0.72 4.92
C VAL A 231 -9.67 -0.23 5.87
N LEU A 232 -9.26 -1.51 5.92
CA LEU A 232 -9.98 -2.55 6.67
C LEU A 232 -9.96 -2.28 8.17
N ASN A 233 -8.77 -2.19 8.77
CA ASN A 233 -8.63 -2.04 10.22
C ASN A 233 -9.30 -0.77 10.75
N PRO A 234 -9.01 0.44 10.23
CA PRO A 234 -9.67 1.65 10.72
C PRO A 234 -11.17 1.66 10.43
N GLY A 235 -11.61 1.17 9.26
CA GLY A 235 -13.02 1.04 8.92
C GLY A 235 -13.79 0.20 9.95
N LEU A 236 -13.27 -0.98 10.27
CA LEU A 236 -13.86 -1.85 11.29
C LEU A 236 -13.83 -1.23 12.68
N ILE A 237 -12.72 -0.61 13.08
CA ILE A 237 -12.58 0.00 14.43
C ILE A 237 -13.61 1.12 14.65
N ILE A 238 -13.88 1.95 13.64
CA ILE A 238 -14.88 3.03 13.78
C ILE A 238 -16.33 2.58 13.58
N GLY A 239 -16.58 1.36 13.13
CA GLY A 239 -17.90 0.84 12.84
C GLY A 239 -18.40 1.15 11.42
N ALA A 240 -17.54 1.40 10.44
CA ALA A 240 -17.87 1.58 9.02
C ALA A 240 -18.16 0.22 8.34
N THR A 241 -18.76 0.25 7.15
CA THR A 241 -18.95 -0.94 6.32
C THR A 241 -17.88 -1.00 5.24
N THR A 242 -17.13 -2.09 5.15
CA THR A 242 -16.17 -2.33 4.06
C THR A 242 -16.81 -3.18 2.96
N VAL A 243 -16.89 -2.65 1.75
CA VAL A 243 -17.36 -3.35 0.55
C VAL A 243 -16.13 -3.86 -0.20
N LEU A 244 -15.92 -5.17 -0.19
CA LEU A 244 -14.76 -5.81 -0.81
C LEU A 244 -15.03 -6.08 -2.28
N MET A 245 -14.06 -5.67 -3.10
CA MET A 245 -14.00 -5.97 -4.52
C MET A 245 -12.66 -6.67 -4.80
N PRO A 246 -12.64 -7.91 -5.34
CA PRO A 246 -11.40 -8.69 -5.46
C PRO A 246 -10.40 -8.11 -6.47
N ARG A 247 -10.91 -7.47 -7.52
CA ARG A 247 -10.09 -6.86 -8.58
C ARG A 247 -10.76 -5.59 -9.08
N PHE A 248 -9.97 -4.58 -9.43
CA PHE A 248 -10.47 -3.35 -10.03
C PHE A 248 -11.13 -3.63 -11.40
N HIS A 249 -12.38 -3.23 -11.54
CA HIS A 249 -13.14 -3.25 -12.79
C HIS A 249 -14.14 -2.09 -12.79
N VAL A 250 -14.07 -1.21 -13.77
CA VAL A 250 -14.78 0.08 -13.75
C VAL A 250 -16.30 -0.10 -13.62
N GLN A 251 -16.94 -0.93 -14.45
CA GLN A 251 -18.39 -1.13 -14.42
C GLN A 251 -18.87 -1.76 -13.11
N GLN A 252 -18.14 -2.76 -12.59
CA GLN A 252 -18.47 -3.35 -11.29
C GLN A 252 -18.30 -2.33 -10.16
N LEU A 253 -17.28 -1.48 -10.22
CA LEU A 253 -17.09 -0.39 -9.27
C LEU A 253 -18.28 0.56 -9.30
N PHE A 254 -18.78 0.94 -10.47
CA PHE A 254 -19.94 1.81 -10.61
C PHE A 254 -21.23 1.18 -10.06
N SER A 255 -21.46 -0.11 -10.34
CA SER A 255 -22.60 -0.84 -9.76
C SER A 255 -22.52 -0.84 -8.23
N LEU A 256 -21.38 -1.25 -7.66
CA LEU A 256 -21.17 -1.26 -6.21
C LEU A 256 -21.26 0.12 -5.58
N MET A 257 -20.76 1.15 -6.27
CA MET A 257 -20.81 2.52 -5.79
C MET A 257 -22.25 3.01 -5.60
N THR A 258 -23.16 2.62 -6.48
CA THR A 258 -24.58 2.98 -6.42
C THR A 258 -25.38 2.03 -5.52
N GLU A 259 -25.26 0.72 -5.69
CA GLU A 259 -26.01 -0.31 -4.96
C GLU A 259 -25.69 -0.31 -3.47
N GLU A 260 -24.41 -0.20 -3.12
CA GLU A 260 -23.95 -0.18 -1.75
C GLU A 260 -23.91 1.22 -1.14
N GLY A 261 -24.16 2.28 -1.93
CA GLY A 261 -24.14 3.66 -1.46
C GLY A 261 -22.78 4.06 -0.88
N VAL A 262 -21.72 3.77 -1.62
CA VAL A 262 -20.33 4.04 -1.22
C VAL A 262 -20.11 5.53 -0.97
N THR A 263 -19.50 5.88 0.18
CA THR A 263 -19.24 7.26 0.60
C THR A 263 -17.75 7.64 0.49
N MET A 264 -16.87 6.64 0.57
CA MET A 264 -15.43 6.84 0.53
C MET A 264 -14.75 5.73 -0.26
N MET A 265 -13.73 6.07 -1.03
CA MET A 265 -12.99 5.09 -1.83
C MET A 265 -11.48 5.36 -1.77
N PRO A 266 -10.68 4.41 -1.26
CA PRO A 266 -9.23 4.44 -1.42
C PRO A 266 -8.85 4.08 -2.85
N MET A 267 -7.83 4.76 -3.38
CA MET A 267 -7.52 4.70 -4.80
C MET A 267 -6.01 4.73 -5.05
N VAL A 268 -5.63 4.30 -6.24
CA VAL A 268 -4.27 4.46 -6.78
C VAL A 268 -4.34 5.22 -8.10
N PRO A 269 -3.27 5.91 -8.54
CA PRO A 269 -3.32 6.75 -9.74
C PRO A 269 -3.83 6.06 -11.00
N PRO A 270 -3.47 4.80 -11.33
CA PRO A 270 -4.03 4.13 -12.50
C PRO A 270 -5.55 3.95 -12.46
N ALA A 271 -6.10 3.62 -11.28
CA ALA A 271 -7.55 3.50 -11.11
C ALA A 271 -8.24 4.86 -11.28
N MET A 272 -7.68 5.93 -10.70
CA MET A 272 -8.19 7.28 -10.88
C MET A 272 -8.20 7.70 -12.36
N ASN A 273 -7.12 7.41 -13.10
CA ASN A 273 -7.08 7.72 -14.52
C ASN A 273 -8.16 6.96 -15.32
N ALA A 274 -8.40 5.68 -15.01
CA ALA A 274 -9.47 4.90 -15.65
C ALA A 274 -10.86 5.50 -15.34
N LEU A 275 -11.09 5.97 -14.12
CA LEU A 275 -12.35 6.64 -13.76
C LEU A 275 -12.50 8.01 -14.44
N CYS A 276 -11.41 8.77 -14.64
CA CYS A 276 -11.44 9.99 -15.43
C CYS A 276 -11.86 9.71 -16.88
N GLN A 277 -11.31 8.65 -17.50
CA GLN A 277 -11.68 8.25 -18.87
C GLN A 277 -13.17 7.87 -18.96
N ALA A 278 -13.66 7.09 -18.01
CA ALA A 278 -15.09 6.74 -17.96
C ALA A 278 -15.99 7.96 -17.72
N ALA A 279 -15.55 8.93 -16.92
CA ALA A 279 -16.29 10.17 -16.69
C ALA A 279 -16.35 11.05 -17.96
N GLU A 280 -15.27 11.12 -18.71
CA GLU A 280 -15.23 11.82 -20.01
C GLU A 280 -16.13 11.15 -21.06
N ALA A 281 -16.25 9.81 -21.00
CA ALA A 281 -17.19 9.06 -21.84
C ALA A 281 -18.66 9.19 -21.38
N GLY A 282 -18.93 9.90 -20.26
CA GLY A 282 -20.27 10.05 -19.71
C GLY A 282 -20.80 8.85 -18.94
N GLU A 283 -19.93 7.88 -18.61
CA GLU A 283 -20.29 6.63 -17.95
C GLU A 283 -20.30 6.74 -16.40
N PHE A 284 -19.70 7.81 -15.83
CA PHE A 284 -19.63 7.98 -14.38
C PHE A 284 -21.04 8.14 -13.79
N PRO A 285 -21.43 7.35 -12.76
CA PRO A 285 -22.77 7.40 -12.21
C PRO A 285 -23.10 8.78 -11.64
N ARG A 286 -24.28 9.32 -11.97
CA ARG A 286 -24.76 10.59 -11.39
C ARG A 286 -25.43 10.42 -10.04
N ASN A 287 -26.00 9.25 -9.78
CA ASN A 287 -26.68 8.91 -8.52
C ASN A 287 -25.75 8.12 -7.61
N HIS A 288 -24.81 8.80 -6.97
CA HIS A 288 -23.87 8.22 -6.03
C HIS A 288 -23.81 9.00 -4.71
N LYS A 289 -23.27 8.36 -3.67
CA LYS A 289 -23.02 8.96 -2.35
C LYS A 289 -21.55 9.21 -2.05
N LEU A 290 -20.67 9.03 -3.04
CA LEU A 290 -19.23 9.20 -2.86
C LEU A 290 -18.91 10.65 -2.49
N GLU A 291 -18.38 10.87 -1.29
CA GLU A 291 -18.07 12.18 -0.73
C GLU A 291 -16.63 12.60 -1.05
N TRP A 292 -15.69 11.66 -1.04
CA TRP A 292 -14.28 11.92 -1.30
C TRP A 292 -13.51 10.64 -1.61
N VAL A 293 -12.33 10.79 -2.20
CA VAL A 293 -11.40 9.68 -2.46
C VAL A 293 -10.04 9.94 -1.84
N LYS A 294 -9.37 8.87 -1.42
CA LYS A 294 -7.98 8.91 -0.96
C LYS A 294 -7.07 8.25 -1.99
N CYS A 295 -6.09 8.98 -2.53
CA CYS A 295 -5.15 8.46 -3.51
C CYS A 295 -3.74 8.35 -2.92
N GLY A 296 -3.05 7.24 -3.19
CA GLY A 296 -1.69 7.02 -2.70
C GLY A 296 -1.01 5.81 -3.32
N ALA A 297 0.05 5.33 -2.69
CA ALA A 297 0.87 4.16 -3.04
C ALA A 297 1.77 4.33 -4.29
N ALA A 298 1.55 5.32 -5.13
CA ALA A 298 2.39 5.64 -6.28
C ALA A 298 2.44 7.16 -6.49
N PRO A 299 3.43 7.68 -7.25
CA PRO A 299 3.47 9.10 -7.59
C PRO A 299 2.16 9.56 -8.25
N LEU A 300 1.61 10.66 -7.77
CA LEU A 300 0.35 11.25 -8.23
C LEU A 300 0.64 12.57 -8.93
N PRO A 301 0.63 12.62 -10.28
CA PRO A 301 0.77 13.87 -11.01
C PRO A 301 -0.33 14.85 -10.60
N PRO A 302 -0.02 16.13 -10.30
CA PRO A 302 -0.98 17.10 -9.76
C PRO A 302 -2.21 17.33 -10.64
N GLU A 303 -2.09 17.13 -11.94
CA GLU A 303 -3.18 17.31 -12.91
C GLU A 303 -4.24 16.20 -12.78
N LEU A 304 -3.86 15.00 -12.37
CA LEU A 304 -4.79 13.87 -12.28
C LEU A 304 -5.88 14.08 -11.20
N PRO A 305 -5.57 14.48 -9.95
CA PRO A 305 -6.60 14.79 -8.97
C PRO A 305 -7.44 16.02 -9.34
N ARG A 306 -6.85 17.05 -10.01
CA ARG A 306 -7.60 18.20 -10.51
C ARG A 306 -8.61 17.79 -11.59
N ARG A 307 -8.16 16.97 -12.56
CA ARG A 307 -9.00 16.41 -13.63
C ARG A 307 -10.14 15.57 -13.05
N PHE A 308 -9.85 14.68 -12.12
CA PHE A 308 -10.85 13.84 -11.47
C PHE A 308 -11.90 14.70 -10.75
N ALA A 309 -11.47 15.65 -9.92
CA ALA A 309 -12.37 16.54 -9.19
C ALA A 309 -13.20 17.42 -10.14
N GLY A 310 -12.60 17.92 -11.23
CA GLY A 310 -13.30 18.71 -12.25
C GLY A 310 -14.39 17.93 -13.00
N LEU A 311 -14.15 16.65 -13.29
CA LEU A 311 -15.10 15.79 -14.00
C LEU A 311 -16.23 15.27 -13.11
N THR A 312 -15.93 14.99 -11.84
CA THR A 312 -16.84 14.28 -10.94
C THR A 312 -17.40 15.12 -9.80
N GLY A 313 -16.79 16.27 -9.52
CA GLY A 313 -17.10 17.08 -8.33
C GLY A 313 -16.57 16.50 -7.02
N ILE A 314 -15.85 15.35 -7.06
CA ILE A 314 -15.41 14.62 -5.87
C ILE A 314 -13.99 15.04 -5.50
N PRO A 315 -13.75 15.52 -4.27
CA PRO A 315 -12.43 15.93 -3.84
C PRO A 315 -11.50 14.74 -3.60
N VAL A 316 -10.20 14.97 -3.82
CA VAL A 316 -9.14 13.96 -3.70
C VAL A 316 -8.20 14.33 -2.56
N CYS A 317 -8.01 13.42 -1.61
CA CYS A 317 -6.98 13.53 -0.57
C CYS A 317 -5.79 12.64 -0.94
N GLN A 318 -4.57 13.20 -0.95
CA GLN A 318 -3.36 12.40 -1.16
C GLN A 318 -2.84 11.85 0.16
N GLY A 319 -2.37 10.59 0.14
CA GLY A 319 -1.68 9.96 1.25
C GLY A 319 -0.32 9.43 0.79
N TYR A 320 0.68 9.53 1.66
CA TYR A 320 2.01 8.96 1.43
C TYR A 320 2.40 8.06 2.60
N GLY A 321 3.11 7.00 2.26
CA GLY A 321 3.59 6.04 3.23
C GLY A 321 4.26 4.83 2.59
N MET A 322 4.65 3.89 3.43
CA MET A 322 5.40 2.69 3.05
C MET A 322 5.11 1.56 4.01
N THR A 323 5.40 0.33 3.62
CA THR A 323 5.13 -0.85 4.46
C THR A 323 5.81 -0.74 5.81
N GLU A 324 7.01 -0.21 5.83
CA GLU A 324 7.88 0.00 6.98
C GLU A 324 7.31 1.02 8.02
N ALA A 325 6.23 1.73 7.66
CA ALA A 325 5.57 2.74 8.51
C ALA A 325 4.09 2.42 8.79
N SER A 326 3.60 1.22 8.59
CA SER A 326 2.29 0.65 8.97
C SER A 326 0.99 1.20 8.32
N PRO A 327 0.91 1.84 7.18
CA PRO A 327 1.92 2.42 6.32
C PRO A 327 1.98 3.96 6.32
N LEU A 328 0.97 4.69 6.88
CA LEU A 328 0.76 6.11 6.63
C LEU A 328 1.73 6.99 7.42
N THR A 329 2.41 7.90 6.72
CA THR A 329 3.28 8.89 7.36
C THR A 329 2.86 10.33 7.09
N HIS A 330 2.28 10.61 5.91
CA HIS A 330 1.80 11.94 5.55
C HIS A 330 0.41 11.86 4.93
N VAL A 331 -0.36 12.92 5.11
CA VAL A 331 -1.71 13.06 4.56
C VAL A 331 -1.98 14.50 4.14
N GLY A 332 -2.56 14.65 2.94
CA GLY A 332 -3.07 15.91 2.45
C GLY A 332 -4.43 16.25 3.04
N TYR A 333 -4.96 17.39 2.64
CA TYR A 333 -6.21 17.94 3.17
C TYR A 333 -7.30 17.98 2.09
N LEU A 334 -8.54 17.94 2.54
CA LEU A 334 -9.73 18.17 1.70
C LEU A 334 -10.24 19.61 1.81
N ASP A 335 -9.79 20.37 2.82
CA ASP A 335 -10.11 21.79 3.01
C ASP A 335 -9.50 22.62 1.91
N ALA A 336 -10.30 23.49 1.28
CA ALA A 336 -9.87 24.32 0.14
C ALA A 336 -8.65 25.21 0.45
N GLU A 337 -8.55 25.72 1.68
CA GLU A 337 -7.43 26.57 2.12
C GLU A 337 -6.11 25.78 2.23
N LEU A 338 -6.19 24.50 2.64
CA LEU A 338 -5.04 23.64 2.87
C LEU A 338 -4.80 22.65 1.72
N TYR A 339 -5.68 22.63 0.73
CA TYR A 339 -5.56 21.70 -0.39
C TYR A 339 -4.37 22.03 -1.28
N ARG A 340 -3.45 21.07 -1.41
CA ARG A 340 -2.25 21.17 -2.26
C ARG A 340 -2.13 19.84 -3.06
N PRO A 341 -2.60 19.80 -4.30
CA PRO A 341 -2.63 18.56 -5.11
C PRO A 341 -1.24 18.07 -5.52
N ASP A 342 -0.21 18.89 -5.40
CA ASP A 342 1.20 18.60 -5.66
C ASP A 342 1.97 18.18 -4.40
N SER A 343 1.29 18.06 -3.24
CA SER A 343 1.89 17.75 -1.95
C SER A 343 1.31 16.49 -1.35
N ILE A 344 2.16 15.74 -0.67
CA ILE A 344 1.74 14.62 0.19
C ILE A 344 1.16 15.09 1.54
N GLY A 345 1.13 16.41 1.78
CA GLY A 345 0.59 17.02 2.99
C GLY A 345 1.60 17.13 4.12
N HIS A 346 1.07 17.05 5.35
CA HIS A 346 1.84 17.08 6.58
C HIS A 346 2.04 15.69 7.18
N PRO A 347 3.05 15.52 8.05
CA PRO A 347 3.19 14.30 8.84
C PRO A 347 1.94 14.05 9.69
N VAL A 348 1.56 12.77 9.85
CA VAL A 348 0.52 12.38 10.81
C VAL A 348 1.01 12.59 12.25
N ALA A 349 0.08 12.61 13.19
CA ALA A 349 0.39 12.86 14.60
C ALA A 349 1.54 11.96 15.10
N GLN A 350 2.37 12.48 16.02
CA GLN A 350 3.52 11.76 16.60
C GLN A 350 4.56 11.25 15.57
N THR A 351 4.58 11.80 14.36
CA THR A 351 5.59 11.51 13.35
C THR A 351 6.52 12.69 13.20
N GLU A 352 7.77 12.52 13.56
CA GLU A 352 8.82 13.50 13.34
C GLU A 352 9.47 13.27 11.98
N CYS A 353 9.74 14.35 11.26
CA CYS A 353 10.32 14.33 9.93
C CYS A 353 11.46 15.32 9.81
N ARG A 354 12.56 14.88 9.19
CA ARG A 354 13.67 15.72 8.74
C ARG A 354 13.87 15.54 7.25
N VAL A 355 14.35 16.57 6.58
CA VAL A 355 14.84 16.51 5.20
C VAL A 355 16.35 16.69 5.27
N VAL A 356 17.10 15.62 5.05
CA VAL A 356 18.55 15.58 5.26
C VAL A 356 19.25 15.76 3.93
N LEU A 357 20.19 16.72 3.88
CA LEU A 357 21.00 16.95 2.69
C LEU A 357 21.82 15.70 2.35
N GLN A 358 21.95 15.43 1.05
CA GLN A 358 22.85 14.36 0.61
C GLN A 358 24.28 14.85 0.68
N GLY A 359 25.16 14.09 1.36
CA GLY A 359 26.60 14.32 1.30
C GLY A 359 27.13 14.10 -0.12
N GLU A 360 28.20 14.80 -0.49
CA GLU A 360 28.83 14.68 -1.82
C GLU A 360 29.44 13.30 -2.10
N SER A 361 29.57 12.43 -1.07
CA SER A 361 30.15 11.11 -1.24
C SER A 361 29.10 10.07 -1.62
N ASP A 362 29.33 9.38 -2.75
CA ASP A 362 28.62 8.13 -3.13
C ASP A 362 28.99 6.95 -2.18
N SER A 363 29.73 7.22 -1.09
CA SER A 363 30.11 6.20 -0.13
C SER A 363 28.90 5.80 0.72
N SER A 364 28.66 4.50 0.78
CA SER A 364 27.71 3.85 1.69
C SER A 364 28.09 3.99 3.19
N ASP A 365 28.96 4.94 3.53
CA ASP A 365 29.40 5.22 4.90
C ASP A 365 28.29 5.92 5.66
N ALA A 366 27.54 5.12 6.42
CA ALA A 366 26.47 5.55 7.31
C ALA A 366 26.91 6.66 8.30
N ALA A 367 28.20 6.74 8.64
CA ALA A 367 28.75 7.74 9.54
C ALA A 367 28.86 9.15 8.90
N ALA A 368 29.10 9.24 7.59
CA ALA A 368 29.18 10.52 6.88
C ALA A 368 27.78 11.13 6.65
N GLU A 369 26.75 10.29 6.50
CA GLU A 369 25.37 10.73 6.29
C GLU A 369 24.70 11.20 7.59
N SER A 370 25.07 10.67 8.77
CA SER A 370 24.49 11.10 10.06
C SER A 370 24.94 12.51 10.49
N SER A 371 26.02 13.04 9.91
CA SER A 371 26.50 14.40 10.14
C SER A 371 25.96 15.44 9.14
N ALA A 372 25.21 15.03 8.14
CA ALA A 372 24.62 15.93 7.15
C ALA A 372 23.55 16.83 7.79
N GLY A 373 23.57 18.12 7.45
CA GLY A 373 22.61 19.11 7.96
C GLY A 373 21.21 18.92 7.38
N ASP A 374 20.23 19.53 8.02
CA ASP A 374 18.89 19.61 7.48
C ASP A 374 18.82 20.56 6.28
N ALA A 375 18.05 20.18 5.28
CA ALA A 375 17.77 21.00 4.10
C ALA A 375 16.95 22.24 4.47
N SER A 376 17.25 23.36 3.83
CA SER A 376 16.46 24.58 3.91
C SER A 376 15.07 24.39 3.26
N PRO A 377 14.07 25.22 3.62
CA PRO A 377 12.78 25.15 2.97
C PRO A 377 12.86 25.29 1.45
N GLY A 378 12.34 24.30 0.73
CA GLY A 378 12.37 24.19 -0.73
C GLY A 378 13.61 23.45 -1.28
N GLU A 379 14.61 23.21 -0.47
CA GLU A 379 15.80 22.45 -0.85
C GLU A 379 15.52 20.93 -0.80
N PRO A 380 15.91 20.16 -1.82
CA PRO A 380 15.68 18.72 -1.84
C PRO A 380 16.68 17.99 -0.93
N GLY A 381 16.18 16.99 -0.21
CA GLY A 381 16.97 16.10 0.63
C GLY A 381 16.25 14.79 0.88
N GLU A 382 16.93 13.84 1.53
CA GLU A 382 16.32 12.56 1.89
C GLU A 382 15.35 12.72 3.07
N LEU A 383 14.15 12.17 2.93
CA LEU A 383 13.17 12.13 3.99
C LEU A 383 13.57 11.10 5.04
N VAL A 384 13.84 11.54 6.26
CA VAL A 384 14.04 10.67 7.42
C VAL A 384 12.97 10.92 8.46
N MET A 385 12.48 9.84 9.06
CA MET A 385 11.28 9.88 9.90
C MET A 385 11.46 9.02 11.15
N ARG A 386 10.77 9.41 12.24
CA ARG A 386 10.58 8.53 13.40
C ARG A 386 9.18 8.70 13.98
N GLY A 387 8.66 7.66 14.61
CA GLY A 387 7.34 7.66 15.23
C GLY A 387 6.92 6.24 15.63
N PRO A 388 5.79 6.10 16.33
CA PRO A 388 5.34 4.83 16.89
C PRO A 388 4.92 3.80 15.83
N GLN A 389 4.65 4.24 14.62
CA GLN A 389 4.19 3.39 13.52
C GLN A 389 5.31 2.68 12.76
N PHE A 390 6.58 2.99 13.03
CA PHE A 390 7.69 2.41 12.27
C PHE A 390 8.01 0.99 12.72
N MET A 391 8.39 0.16 11.74
CA MET A 391 8.71 -1.27 11.89
C MET A 391 9.78 -1.53 12.96
N LEU A 392 9.79 -2.76 13.48
CA LEU A 392 10.87 -3.24 14.33
C LEU A 392 12.14 -3.60 13.53
N GLY A 393 12.01 -3.81 12.22
CA GLY A 393 13.09 -4.15 11.30
C GLY A 393 12.61 -5.08 10.19
N TYR A 394 13.57 -5.59 9.40
CA TYR A 394 13.30 -6.61 8.38
C TYR A 394 13.58 -8.01 8.91
N TRP A 395 12.65 -8.91 8.64
CA TRP A 395 12.68 -10.30 9.08
C TRP A 395 13.92 -11.04 8.56
N ARG A 396 14.76 -11.55 9.48
CA ARG A 396 16.02 -12.25 9.16
C ARG A 396 17.03 -11.44 8.32
N GLU A 397 16.89 -10.11 8.32
CA GLU A 397 17.72 -9.20 7.51
C GLU A 397 18.33 -8.07 8.38
N PRO A 398 19.23 -8.40 9.34
CA PRO A 398 19.77 -7.41 10.28
C PRO A 398 20.58 -6.32 9.59
N GLN A 399 21.29 -6.64 8.50
CA GLN A 399 22.06 -5.66 7.74
C GLN A 399 21.15 -4.66 7.03
N ALA A 400 20.07 -5.14 6.39
CA ALA A 400 19.09 -4.27 5.75
C ALA A 400 18.35 -3.40 6.79
N THR A 401 18.10 -3.95 7.98
CA THR A 401 17.52 -3.21 9.10
C THR A 401 18.45 -2.08 9.54
N ALA A 402 19.72 -2.34 9.77
CA ALA A 402 20.72 -1.34 10.17
C ALA A 402 20.90 -0.22 9.13
N VAL A 403 20.70 -0.51 7.84
CA VAL A 403 20.72 0.51 6.78
C VAL A 403 19.48 1.39 6.81
N ALA A 404 18.30 0.81 7.10
CA ALA A 404 17.03 1.53 7.08
C ALA A 404 16.72 2.26 8.39
N LEU A 405 17.14 1.70 9.53
CA LEU A 405 16.92 2.25 10.88
C LEU A 405 18.26 2.64 11.48
N ARG A 406 18.54 3.95 11.57
CA ARG A 406 19.80 4.50 12.08
C ARG A 406 19.48 5.51 13.19
N ASP A 407 20.08 5.35 14.35
CA ASP A 407 19.94 6.27 15.49
C ASP A 407 18.47 6.62 15.83
N GLY A 408 17.57 5.63 15.71
CA GLY A 408 16.13 5.80 15.95
C GLY A 408 15.36 6.48 14.82
N TRP A 409 16.00 6.75 13.67
CA TRP A 409 15.39 7.32 12.48
C TRP A 409 15.28 6.29 11.35
N PHE A 410 14.12 6.29 10.71
CA PHE A 410 13.90 5.53 9.47
C PHE A 410 14.29 6.37 8.26
N TRP A 411 15.19 5.85 7.45
CA TRP A 411 15.69 6.45 6.21
C TRP A 411 14.87 5.90 5.03
N SER A 412 14.02 6.77 4.47
CA SER A 412 13.01 6.35 3.49
C SER A 412 13.59 5.99 2.11
N GLY A 413 14.72 6.54 1.75
CA GLY A 413 15.26 6.51 0.39
C GLY A 413 14.47 7.37 -0.59
N ASP A 414 13.52 8.19 -0.12
CA ASP A 414 12.75 9.11 -0.95
C ASP A 414 13.31 10.53 -0.81
N ILE A 415 13.54 11.21 -1.93
CA ILE A 415 13.95 12.61 -1.96
C ILE A 415 12.71 13.48 -1.96
N VAL A 416 12.68 14.43 -1.02
CA VAL A 416 11.55 15.33 -0.83
C VAL A 416 12.02 16.78 -0.70
N THR A 417 11.09 17.71 -0.90
CA THR A 417 11.23 19.10 -0.44
C THR A 417 10.18 19.37 0.63
N ARG A 418 10.50 20.29 1.56
CA ARG A 418 9.55 20.81 2.55
C ARG A 418 9.46 22.33 2.39
N ASP A 419 8.28 22.88 2.22
CA ASP A 419 8.11 24.32 2.15
C ASP A 419 8.06 24.98 3.56
N ARG A 420 7.93 26.32 3.58
CA ARG A 420 7.87 27.10 4.83
C ARG A 420 6.61 26.86 5.64
N GLU A 421 5.54 26.37 5.01
CA GLU A 421 4.27 26.02 5.63
C GLU A 421 4.29 24.59 6.18
N GLY A 422 5.35 23.83 5.92
CA GLY A 422 5.52 22.44 6.38
C GLY A 422 4.94 21.38 5.45
N PHE A 423 4.49 21.74 4.25
CA PHE A 423 4.04 20.76 3.25
C PHE A 423 5.20 20.05 2.59
N PHE A 424 5.10 18.74 2.48
CA PHE A 424 6.10 17.91 1.81
C PHE A 424 5.70 17.59 0.38
N ARG A 425 6.70 17.56 -0.52
CA ARG A 425 6.56 17.11 -1.92
C ARG A 425 7.60 16.06 -2.21
N VAL A 426 7.18 14.92 -2.74
CA VAL A 426 8.09 13.87 -3.19
C VAL A 426 8.67 14.27 -4.53
N VAL A 427 9.98 14.32 -4.62
CA VAL A 427 10.72 14.59 -5.86
C VAL A 427 10.91 13.29 -6.63
N ASP A 428 11.59 12.30 -6.01
CA ASP A 428 11.74 10.94 -6.54
C ASP A 428 12.40 10.03 -5.49
N ARG A 429 12.71 8.79 -5.88
CA ARG A 429 13.52 7.89 -5.08
C ARG A 429 15.01 8.10 -5.31
N ARG A 430 15.81 8.15 -4.23
CA ARG A 430 17.27 8.31 -4.27
C ARG A 430 17.93 7.34 -5.29
N LYS A 431 17.55 6.06 -5.27
CA LYS A 431 18.10 5.00 -6.15
C LYS A 431 17.57 5.04 -7.58
N GLU A 432 16.51 5.81 -7.84
CA GLU A 432 15.93 5.98 -9.17
C GLU A 432 16.39 7.26 -9.87
N MET A 433 17.00 8.19 -9.10
CA MET A 433 17.55 9.43 -9.65
C MET A 433 18.59 9.13 -10.73
N ILE A 434 18.42 9.72 -11.90
CA ILE A 434 19.32 9.57 -13.04
C ILE A 434 20.45 10.59 -12.91
N LYS A 435 21.70 10.17 -13.02
CA LYS A 435 22.86 11.04 -12.89
C LYS A 435 23.37 11.49 -14.27
N TYR A 436 22.80 12.55 -14.83
CA TYR A 436 23.24 13.12 -16.10
C TYR A 436 24.36 14.14 -15.89
N LYS A 437 25.61 13.82 -16.25
CA LYS A 437 26.80 14.70 -16.06
C LYS A 437 26.89 15.27 -14.63
N GLY A 438 26.57 14.45 -13.63
CA GLY A 438 26.53 14.86 -12.23
C GLY A 438 25.25 15.57 -11.78
N PHE A 439 24.39 16.00 -12.70
CA PHE A 439 23.09 16.60 -12.34
C PHE A 439 22.05 15.51 -12.05
N PRO A 440 21.34 15.60 -10.92
CA PRO A 440 20.27 14.66 -10.61
C PRO A 440 19.04 14.97 -11.48
N VAL A 441 18.49 13.94 -12.13
CA VAL A 441 17.24 13.99 -12.88
C VAL A 441 16.25 13.04 -12.24
N ALA A 442 15.12 13.57 -11.78
CA ALA A 442 14.04 12.78 -11.22
C ALA A 442 13.19 12.15 -12.34
N PRO A 443 13.16 10.81 -12.50
CA PRO A 443 12.29 10.17 -13.48
C PRO A 443 10.84 10.61 -13.39
N ALA A 444 10.30 10.76 -12.18
CA ALA A 444 8.90 11.14 -11.97
C ALA A 444 8.57 12.54 -12.53
N GLU A 445 9.51 13.50 -12.49
CA GLU A 445 9.33 14.84 -13.08
C GLU A 445 9.23 14.76 -14.61
N VAL A 446 10.06 13.94 -15.23
CA VAL A 446 10.03 13.73 -16.69
C VAL A 446 8.77 12.98 -17.10
N GLU A 447 8.41 11.93 -16.35
CA GLU A 447 7.17 11.15 -16.55
C GLU A 447 5.93 12.05 -16.50
N ALA A 448 5.86 12.96 -15.52
CA ALA A 448 4.74 13.88 -15.36
C ALA A 448 4.55 14.76 -16.61
N VAL A 449 5.64 15.34 -17.14
CA VAL A 449 5.58 16.18 -18.34
C VAL A 449 5.22 15.36 -19.58
N VAL A 450 5.80 14.17 -19.76
CA VAL A 450 5.46 13.30 -20.91
C VAL A 450 3.99 12.89 -20.89
N LEU A 451 3.41 12.66 -19.70
CA LEU A 451 2.00 12.28 -19.53
C LEU A 451 1.01 13.41 -19.89
N GLU A 452 1.45 14.66 -19.95
CA GLU A 452 0.61 15.79 -20.41
C GLU A 452 0.36 15.76 -21.93
N HIS A 453 1.19 15.03 -22.67
CA HIS A 453 1.04 14.97 -24.13
C HIS A 453 -0.20 14.14 -24.52
N PRO A 454 -1.06 14.64 -25.46
CA PRO A 454 -2.33 14.00 -25.81
C PRO A 454 -2.22 12.55 -26.30
N ALA A 455 -1.12 12.19 -26.94
CA ALA A 455 -0.88 10.85 -27.46
C ALA A 455 -0.50 9.83 -26.38
N VAL A 456 -0.11 10.28 -25.18
CA VAL A 456 0.48 9.41 -24.14
C VAL A 456 -0.58 8.87 -23.20
N ARG A 457 -0.61 7.54 -23.03
CA ARG A 457 -1.43 6.84 -22.05
C ARG A 457 -0.66 6.56 -20.78
N GLU A 458 0.60 6.07 -20.93
CA GLU A 458 1.48 5.72 -19.81
C GLU A 458 2.93 6.10 -20.14
N CYS A 459 3.69 6.45 -19.12
CA CYS A 459 5.12 6.74 -19.26
C CYS A 459 5.90 6.16 -18.09
N GLY A 460 7.08 5.63 -18.37
CA GLY A 460 8.07 5.25 -17.37
C GLY A 460 9.46 5.66 -17.84
N VAL A 461 10.20 6.37 -16.99
CA VAL A 461 11.53 6.90 -17.31
C VAL A 461 12.60 6.18 -16.50
N VAL A 462 13.69 5.82 -17.15
CA VAL A 462 14.86 5.20 -16.50
C VAL A 462 16.16 5.80 -17.02
N GLY A 463 17.21 5.72 -16.19
CA GLY A 463 18.57 6.01 -16.62
C GLY A 463 19.15 4.86 -17.44
N ARG A 464 19.73 5.18 -18.60
CA ARG A 464 20.57 4.28 -19.38
C ARG A 464 22.02 4.75 -19.30
N ALA A 465 22.94 3.82 -19.03
CA ALA A 465 24.36 4.13 -18.96
C ALA A 465 24.86 4.78 -20.26
N CYS A 466 25.68 5.82 -20.11
CA CYS A 466 26.27 6.58 -21.21
C CYS A 466 27.69 6.96 -20.86
N ALA A 467 28.66 6.58 -21.71
CA ALA A 467 30.09 6.80 -21.46
C ALA A 467 30.45 8.29 -21.28
N VAL A 468 29.72 9.21 -21.92
CA VAL A 468 30.00 10.66 -21.90
C VAL A 468 29.23 11.39 -20.80
N ALA A 469 28.04 10.88 -20.42
CA ALA A 469 27.12 11.59 -19.52
C ALA A 469 26.89 10.87 -18.19
N GLY A 470 27.52 9.71 -17.96
CA GLY A 470 27.21 8.82 -16.86
C GLY A 470 25.90 8.06 -17.15
N GLU A 471 24.78 8.74 -17.03
CA GLU A 471 23.47 8.23 -17.43
C GLU A 471 22.72 9.24 -18.31
N VAL A 472 21.80 8.73 -19.14
CA VAL A 472 20.86 9.55 -19.93
C VAL A 472 19.42 9.09 -19.67
N PRO A 473 18.45 10.02 -19.56
CA PRO A 473 17.07 9.66 -19.42
C PRO A 473 16.52 9.00 -20.71
N VAL A 474 15.84 7.87 -20.56
CA VAL A 474 15.11 7.16 -21.62
C VAL A 474 13.65 7.02 -21.19
N ALA A 475 12.73 7.49 -22.01
CA ALA A 475 11.29 7.40 -21.76
C ALA A 475 10.68 6.20 -22.48
N PHE A 476 9.98 5.33 -21.74
CA PHE A 476 9.14 4.26 -22.27
C PHE A 476 7.70 4.72 -22.27
N VAL A 477 7.09 4.78 -23.45
CA VAL A 477 5.78 5.40 -23.66
C VAL A 477 4.78 4.41 -24.23
N ALA A 478 3.67 4.20 -23.53
CA ALA A 478 2.50 3.52 -24.08
C ALA A 478 1.51 4.57 -24.61
N LEU A 479 1.10 4.41 -25.85
CA LEU A 479 0.24 5.36 -26.55
C LEU A 479 -1.26 5.12 -26.27
N ARG A 480 -2.06 6.16 -26.46
CA ARG A 480 -3.53 6.07 -26.51
C ARG A 480 -3.97 5.45 -27.83
N ASP A 481 -5.19 4.96 -27.86
CA ASP A 481 -5.81 4.45 -29.08
C ASP A 481 -5.86 5.55 -30.18
N GLY A 482 -5.58 5.15 -31.41
CA GLY A 482 -5.50 6.05 -32.56
C GLY A 482 -4.13 6.69 -32.81
N PHE A 483 -3.15 6.49 -31.92
CA PHE A 483 -1.77 6.92 -32.13
C PHE A 483 -0.87 5.73 -32.45
N VAL A 484 0.08 5.94 -33.36
CA VAL A 484 1.07 4.94 -33.76
C VAL A 484 2.48 5.46 -33.50
N GLY A 485 3.30 4.63 -32.83
CA GLY A 485 4.69 4.96 -32.54
C GLY A 485 5.50 5.09 -33.84
N CYS A 486 6.08 6.25 -34.07
CA CYS A 486 6.94 6.53 -35.21
C CYS A 486 7.97 7.59 -34.84
N LYS A 487 9.00 7.74 -35.68
CA LYS A 487 10.07 8.74 -35.43
C LYS A 487 9.53 10.16 -35.30
N LYS A 488 8.53 10.53 -36.07
CA LYS A 488 7.90 11.86 -35.98
C LYS A 488 7.28 12.12 -34.60
N LEU A 489 6.58 11.13 -34.02
CA LEU A 489 5.97 11.24 -32.70
C LEU A 489 7.04 11.23 -31.59
N GLU A 490 8.14 10.47 -31.77
CA GLU A 490 9.29 10.52 -30.86
C GLU A 490 9.88 11.93 -30.81
N ASP A 491 10.13 12.54 -31.98
CA ASP A 491 10.69 13.88 -32.09
C ASP A 491 9.72 14.94 -31.52
N GLU A 492 8.42 14.78 -31.73
CA GLU A 492 7.36 15.62 -31.15
C GLU A 492 7.34 15.54 -29.62
N LEU A 493 7.42 14.34 -29.03
CA LEU A 493 7.48 14.14 -27.59
C LEU A 493 8.76 14.75 -26.99
N CYS A 494 9.90 14.57 -27.65
CA CYS A 494 11.15 15.19 -27.22
C CYS A 494 11.07 16.72 -27.24
N ALA A 495 10.51 17.30 -28.29
CA ALA A 495 10.29 18.76 -28.40
C ALA A 495 9.30 19.25 -27.33
N PHE A 496 8.21 18.52 -27.10
CA PHE A 496 7.22 18.84 -26.07
C PHE A 496 7.83 18.91 -24.67
N VAL A 497 8.74 17.99 -24.34
CA VAL A 497 9.47 18.00 -23.08
C VAL A 497 10.53 19.10 -23.07
N ALA A 498 11.19 19.36 -24.18
CA ALA A 498 12.23 20.39 -24.30
C ALA A 498 11.71 21.80 -24.05
N ASP A 499 10.45 22.07 -24.43
CA ASP A 499 9.78 23.35 -24.15
C ASP A 499 9.44 23.56 -22.67
N ARG A 500 9.46 22.50 -21.86
CA ARG A 500 8.99 22.50 -20.46
C ARG A 500 10.07 22.19 -19.43
N LEU A 501 11.10 21.46 -19.82
CA LEU A 501 12.18 21.03 -18.91
C LEU A 501 13.55 21.47 -19.44
N THR A 502 14.45 21.77 -18.51
CA THR A 502 15.84 22.09 -18.81
C THR A 502 16.54 20.95 -19.54
N HIS A 503 17.53 21.29 -20.37
CA HIS A 503 18.20 20.36 -21.28
C HIS A 503 18.66 19.05 -20.64
N TYR A 504 19.22 19.08 -19.43
CA TYR A 504 19.74 17.86 -18.79
C TYR A 504 18.62 16.90 -18.30
N LYS A 505 17.39 17.37 -18.14
CA LYS A 505 16.22 16.56 -17.77
C LYS A 505 15.51 15.94 -18.96
N GLN A 506 15.79 16.37 -20.18
CA GLN A 506 15.10 15.92 -21.37
C GLN A 506 15.47 14.46 -21.71
N PRO A 507 14.50 13.60 -22.07
CA PRO A 507 14.78 12.26 -22.56
C PRO A 507 15.65 12.32 -23.82
N ARG A 508 16.63 11.42 -23.89
CA ARG A 508 17.51 11.28 -25.04
C ARG A 508 17.03 10.25 -26.04
N GLU A 509 16.02 9.49 -25.62
CA GLU A 509 15.41 8.45 -26.41
C GLU A 509 13.98 8.24 -25.89
N VAL A 510 13.04 8.03 -26.82
CA VAL A 510 11.66 7.60 -26.51
C VAL A 510 11.44 6.24 -27.15
N ARG A 511 11.03 5.26 -26.35
CA ARG A 511 10.68 3.92 -26.83
C ARG A 511 9.20 3.67 -26.64
N PHE A 512 8.54 3.28 -27.71
CA PHE A 512 7.13 2.92 -27.64
C PHE A 512 6.97 1.46 -27.17
N VAL A 513 6.07 1.25 -26.22
CA VAL A 513 5.74 -0.05 -25.61
C VAL A 513 4.23 -0.22 -25.54
N ASP A 514 3.75 -1.47 -25.51
CA ASP A 514 2.32 -1.75 -25.37
C ASP A 514 1.79 -1.31 -23.99
N SER A 515 2.59 -1.49 -22.94
CA SER A 515 2.26 -1.07 -21.59
C SER A 515 3.53 -0.85 -20.76
N VAL A 516 3.45 0.05 -19.76
CA VAL A 516 4.52 0.24 -18.79
C VAL A 516 4.35 -0.79 -17.65
N PRO A 517 5.36 -1.62 -17.35
CA PRO A 517 5.26 -2.63 -16.30
C PRO A 517 5.06 -1.97 -14.94
N LYS A 518 4.03 -2.45 -14.19
CA LYS A 518 3.63 -1.91 -12.89
C LYS A 518 3.31 -3.03 -11.90
N THR A 519 3.44 -2.71 -10.62
CA THR A 519 2.90 -3.55 -9.54
C THR A 519 1.37 -3.47 -9.50
N ALA A 520 0.72 -4.36 -8.74
CA ALA A 520 -0.73 -4.29 -8.51
C ALA A 520 -1.17 -2.98 -7.84
N SER A 521 -0.28 -2.31 -7.09
CA SER A 521 -0.52 -0.98 -6.51
C SER A 521 -0.23 0.18 -7.49
N GLY A 522 0.09 -0.11 -8.76
CA GLY A 522 0.33 0.89 -9.80
C GLY A 522 1.73 1.50 -9.83
N LYS A 523 2.67 1.00 -9.02
CA LYS A 523 4.06 1.47 -9.00
C LYS A 523 4.82 0.93 -10.22
N ILE A 524 5.51 1.82 -10.94
CA ILE A 524 6.34 1.45 -12.11
C ILE A 524 7.49 0.52 -11.68
N LEU A 525 7.63 -0.59 -12.39
CA LEU A 525 8.72 -1.55 -12.23
C LEU A 525 9.93 -1.13 -13.08
N ARG A 526 10.62 -0.06 -12.69
CA ARG A 526 11.76 0.51 -13.44
C ARG A 526 12.88 -0.51 -13.70
N ARG A 527 13.03 -1.50 -12.81
CA ARG A 527 13.99 -2.61 -13.04
C ARG A 527 13.68 -3.38 -14.32
N GLU A 528 12.40 -3.59 -14.64
CA GLU A 528 12.02 -4.29 -15.87
C GLU A 528 12.24 -3.39 -17.10
N LEU A 529 11.99 -2.08 -16.98
CA LEU A 529 12.29 -1.12 -18.06
C LEU A 529 13.80 -1.02 -18.34
N ARG A 530 14.65 -1.03 -17.30
CA ARG A 530 16.12 -1.02 -17.49
C ARG A 530 16.66 -2.22 -18.26
N LYS A 531 15.98 -3.38 -18.22
CA LYS A 531 16.36 -4.55 -19.03
C LYS A 531 16.09 -4.35 -20.53
N LEU A 532 15.23 -3.39 -20.87
CA LEU A 532 14.89 -3.05 -22.25
C LEU A 532 15.80 -1.93 -22.79
N CYS A 533 16.65 -1.31 -21.95
CA CYS A 533 17.67 -0.35 -22.37
C CYS A 533 18.89 -1.07 -22.91
#